data_26f4c6ed1cc2c1d3306be62a54d97954
#
_entry.id   26f4c6ed1cc2c1d3306be62a54d97954
#
_cell.length_a   1.000
_cell.length_b   1.000
_cell.length_c   1.000
_cell.angle_alpha   90.00
_cell.angle_beta   90.00
_cell.angle_gamma   90.00
#
_symmetry.space_group_name_H-M   'P 1'
#
loop_
_entity.id
_entity.type
_entity.pdbx_description
1 polymer ?
#
loop_
_entity_poly.entity_id
_entity_poly.type
_entity_poly.pdbx_seq_one_letter_code
_entity_poly.pdbx_strand_id
1 'polypeptide(L)'
;MPRIGRLLLLTFLESFATVLIERGIYFYTYNRLGFTDVENLWLALGFGASYAIGALASHHLARRTTEKRLLVAALVGQFLVLVGLCIWPFSYTVAIGNAVIGLLVGLKWPLVESYVAAGLTPKDQAKAIGWFNISWAVPTALAVGAAGPLIAWRTEGLFAVAAGLNVVSLILVLPLGRRAVHLPQDHPERPNLREMARYRGLLVSSRWSMLSKYSLMWILAALLPGIFEGLGVTNVVVATALAAQLEVFRSLTFLALHVWRGWHHRWEPLAWVIAGLPAGFFLAVFGPSVAVVLLGELVFGVSAGMTYYAALYYAMVVKNASVDAGGAHEGLIGAGFAVGPAAGLAGNALAPAVGGAVLGRIAGVAPVVVACVVGAVVSLVKVARTARSG
;
A
#
# COMPACT_ATOMS: atom_id res chain seq x y z
N MET A 1 -8.17 2.40 27.99
CA MET A 1 -7.31 1.75 26.96
C MET A 1 -5.98 2.52 26.91
N PRO A 2 -4.81 1.87 27.00
CA PRO A 2 -3.52 2.53 26.87
C PRO A 2 -3.43 3.28 25.52
N ARG A 3 -2.65 4.37 25.45
CA ARG A 3 -2.52 5.22 24.25
C ARG A 3 -2.18 4.39 23.00
N ILE A 4 -1.18 3.51 23.11
CA ILE A 4 -0.74 2.68 21.96
C ILE A 4 -1.83 1.74 21.48
N GLY A 5 -2.56 1.06 22.37
CA GLY A 5 -3.65 0.16 21.99
C GLY A 5 -4.78 0.89 21.27
N ARG A 6 -5.05 2.16 21.59
CA ARG A 6 -6.02 3.01 20.88
C ARG A 6 -5.55 3.36 19.48
N LEU A 7 -4.26 3.67 19.31
CA LEU A 7 -3.67 3.97 18.01
C LEU A 7 -3.63 2.73 17.11
N LEU A 8 -3.34 1.55 17.67
CA LEU A 8 -3.39 0.29 16.94
C LEU A 8 -4.82 -0.07 16.49
N LEU A 9 -5.82 0.17 17.36
CA LEU A 9 -7.23 0.00 16.99
C LEU A 9 -7.65 1.01 15.90
N LEU A 10 -7.27 2.28 16.02
CA LEU A 10 -7.49 3.30 14.99
C LEU A 10 -6.87 2.84 13.66
N THR A 11 -5.62 2.38 13.67
CA THR A 11 -4.93 1.86 12.49
C THR A 11 -5.68 0.68 11.87
N PHE A 12 -6.15 -0.25 12.68
CA PHE A 12 -6.91 -1.41 12.23
C PHE A 12 -8.20 -1.00 11.51
N LEU A 13 -9.01 -0.15 12.15
CA LEU A 13 -10.29 0.31 11.60
C LEU A 13 -10.11 1.14 10.34
N GLU A 14 -9.14 2.05 10.35
CA GLU A 14 -8.85 2.91 9.20
C GLU A 14 -8.23 2.13 8.03
N SER A 15 -7.42 1.12 8.30
CA SER A 15 -6.92 0.24 7.23
C SER A 15 -8.05 -0.57 6.61
N PHE A 16 -8.95 -1.11 7.42
CA PHE A 16 -10.12 -1.83 6.91
C PHE A 16 -11.00 -0.91 6.05
N ALA A 17 -11.40 0.26 6.59
CA ALA A 17 -12.24 1.22 5.87
C ALA A 17 -11.58 1.74 4.59
N THR A 18 -10.28 2.05 4.64
CA THR A 18 -9.53 2.53 3.48
C THR A 18 -9.46 1.47 2.39
N VAL A 19 -9.16 0.22 2.72
CA VAL A 19 -8.98 -0.86 1.74
C VAL A 19 -10.32 -1.33 1.14
N LEU A 20 -11.41 -1.23 1.87
CA LEU A 20 -12.74 -1.41 1.26
C LEU A 20 -12.92 -0.50 0.03
N ILE A 21 -12.44 0.75 0.12
CA ILE A 21 -12.52 1.70 -1.00
C ILE A 21 -11.35 1.51 -1.96
N GLU A 22 -10.13 1.42 -1.47
CA GLU A 22 -8.90 1.37 -2.24
C GLU A 22 -8.77 0.12 -3.12
N ARG A 23 -9.38 -1.00 -2.70
CA ARG A 23 -9.34 -2.30 -3.39
C ARG A 23 -10.71 -2.81 -3.75
N GLY A 24 -11.68 -2.72 -2.84
CA GLY A 24 -13.04 -3.17 -3.06
C GLY A 24 -13.76 -2.36 -4.14
N ILE A 25 -13.35 -1.11 -4.36
CA ILE A 25 -13.95 -0.22 -5.36
C ILE A 25 -13.89 -0.81 -6.78
N TYR A 26 -12.80 -1.49 -7.16
CA TYR A 26 -12.64 -2.06 -8.50
C TYR A 26 -13.62 -3.20 -8.77
N PHE A 27 -13.89 -4.04 -7.76
CA PHE A 27 -14.94 -5.05 -7.82
C PHE A 27 -16.33 -4.42 -7.84
N TYR A 28 -16.53 -3.32 -7.08
CA TYR A 28 -17.79 -2.57 -7.08
C TYR A 28 -18.08 -1.95 -8.45
N THR A 29 -17.14 -1.20 -9.00
CA THR A 29 -17.31 -0.51 -10.29
C THR A 29 -17.49 -1.50 -11.43
N TYR A 30 -16.74 -2.59 -11.43
CA TYR A 30 -16.87 -3.67 -12.41
C TYR A 30 -18.25 -4.33 -12.35
N ASN A 31 -18.70 -4.75 -11.15
CA ASN A 31 -19.93 -5.52 -11.01
C ASN A 31 -21.22 -4.67 -10.97
N ARG A 32 -21.15 -3.41 -10.47
CA ARG A 32 -22.33 -2.56 -10.29
C ARG A 32 -22.45 -1.43 -11.30
N LEU A 33 -21.35 -0.93 -11.80
CA LEU A 33 -21.32 0.19 -12.73
C LEU A 33 -20.89 -0.21 -14.15
N GLY A 34 -20.50 -1.48 -14.38
CA GLY A 34 -20.08 -1.99 -15.67
C GLY A 34 -18.75 -1.43 -16.17
N PHE A 35 -17.87 -1.02 -15.26
CA PHE A 35 -16.55 -0.50 -15.65
C PHE A 35 -15.71 -1.60 -16.28
N THR A 36 -14.99 -1.21 -17.31
CA THR A 36 -13.95 -2.01 -17.97
C THR A 36 -12.64 -1.96 -17.16
N ASP A 37 -11.69 -2.83 -17.49
CA ASP A 37 -10.32 -2.77 -16.97
C ASP A 37 -9.68 -1.38 -17.15
N VAL A 38 -9.95 -0.71 -18.28
CA VAL A 38 -9.40 0.60 -18.61
C VAL A 38 -9.98 1.69 -17.70
N GLU A 39 -11.29 1.66 -17.45
CA GLU A 39 -11.94 2.61 -16.54
C GLU A 39 -11.47 2.39 -15.10
N ASN A 40 -11.27 1.15 -14.68
CA ASN A 40 -10.68 0.83 -13.39
C ASN A 40 -9.22 1.32 -13.28
N LEU A 41 -8.42 1.24 -14.34
CA LEU A 41 -7.07 1.83 -14.36
C LEU A 41 -7.10 3.37 -14.25
N TRP A 42 -8.05 4.05 -14.89
CA TRP A 42 -8.26 5.50 -14.71
C TRP A 42 -8.66 5.85 -13.28
N LEU A 43 -9.54 5.05 -12.69
CA LEU A 43 -9.95 5.19 -11.30
C LEU A 43 -8.75 5.03 -10.35
N ALA A 44 -7.91 4.02 -10.61
CA ALA A 44 -6.69 3.75 -9.86
C ALA A 44 -5.65 4.88 -10.00
N LEU A 45 -5.47 5.43 -11.21
CA LEU A 45 -4.59 6.57 -11.47
C LEU A 45 -5.06 7.82 -10.70
N GLY A 46 -6.36 8.10 -10.73
CA GLY A 46 -6.97 9.24 -10.02
C GLY A 46 -6.73 9.16 -8.51
N PHE A 47 -6.96 7.99 -7.91
CA PHE A 47 -6.66 7.74 -6.49
C PHE A 47 -5.16 7.90 -6.21
N GLY A 48 -4.30 7.26 -7.00
CA GLY A 48 -2.85 7.25 -6.77
C GLY A 48 -2.22 8.63 -6.88
N ALA A 49 -2.59 9.41 -7.90
CA ALA A 49 -2.09 10.77 -8.10
C ALA A 49 -2.52 11.69 -6.94
N SER A 50 -3.78 11.63 -6.54
CA SER A 50 -4.30 12.43 -5.43
C SER A 50 -3.71 11.98 -4.07
N TYR A 51 -3.50 10.68 -3.87
CA TYR A 51 -2.78 10.17 -2.69
C TYR A 51 -1.37 10.74 -2.60
N ALA A 52 -0.61 10.71 -3.69
CA ALA A 52 0.74 11.27 -3.71
C ALA A 52 0.75 12.76 -3.32
N ILE A 53 -0.18 13.54 -3.86
CA ILE A 53 -0.36 14.96 -3.50
C ILE A 53 -0.66 15.10 -2.00
N GLY A 54 -1.58 14.31 -1.47
CA GLY A 54 -1.94 14.30 -0.04
C GLY A 54 -0.77 13.98 0.86
N ALA A 55 -0.02 12.91 0.55
CA ALA A 55 1.14 12.48 1.33
C ALA A 55 2.25 13.55 1.37
N LEU A 56 2.55 14.17 0.24
CA LEU A 56 3.53 15.25 0.15
C LEU A 56 3.07 16.53 0.89
N ALA A 57 1.77 16.85 0.83
CA ALA A 57 1.20 18.03 1.49
C ALA A 57 1.06 17.84 3.02
N SER A 58 0.95 16.61 3.51
CA SER A 58 0.61 16.28 4.90
C SER A 58 1.51 16.99 5.92
N HIS A 59 2.83 16.87 5.77
CA HIS A 59 3.79 17.49 6.68
C HIS A 59 3.68 19.02 6.70
N HIS A 60 3.58 19.64 5.53
CA HIS A 60 3.47 21.10 5.41
C HIS A 60 2.19 21.64 6.05
N LEU A 61 1.06 20.98 5.80
CA LEU A 61 -0.23 21.35 6.38
C LEU A 61 -0.27 21.11 7.90
N ALA A 62 0.31 20.01 8.40
CA ALA A 62 0.42 19.72 9.82
C ALA A 62 1.24 20.79 10.57
N ARG A 63 2.29 21.33 9.96
CA ARG A 63 3.07 22.45 10.53
C ARG A 63 2.25 23.74 10.66
N ARG A 64 1.40 24.04 9.68
CA ARG A 64 0.53 25.26 9.67
C ARG A 64 -0.66 25.13 10.61
N THR A 65 -1.12 23.91 10.87
CA THR A 65 -2.28 23.63 11.74
C THR A 65 -1.83 22.87 13.01
N THR A 66 -2.16 21.62 13.11
CA THR A 66 -1.62 20.62 14.03
C THR A 66 -1.93 19.24 13.46
N GLU A 67 -1.14 18.22 13.81
CA GLU A 67 -1.37 16.84 13.35
C GLU A 67 -2.80 16.37 13.68
N LYS A 68 -3.31 16.66 14.88
CA LYS A 68 -4.68 16.30 15.28
C LYS A 68 -5.74 16.97 14.43
N ARG A 69 -5.63 18.29 14.19
CA ARG A 69 -6.64 19.02 13.41
C ARG A 69 -6.68 18.53 11.98
N LEU A 70 -5.52 18.28 11.38
CA LEU A 70 -5.42 17.76 10.01
C LEU A 70 -5.97 16.34 9.92
N LEU A 71 -5.65 15.47 10.91
CA LEU A 71 -6.18 14.11 10.97
C LEU A 71 -7.71 14.09 11.10
N VAL A 72 -8.27 14.91 11.99
CA VAL A 72 -9.73 15.06 12.13
C VAL A 72 -10.35 15.58 10.83
N ALA A 73 -9.76 16.60 10.19
CA ALA A 73 -10.26 17.14 8.93
C ALA A 73 -10.25 16.07 7.81
N ALA A 74 -9.19 15.25 7.72
CA ALA A 74 -9.11 14.15 6.76
C ALA A 74 -10.20 13.10 7.01
N LEU A 75 -10.42 12.68 8.26
CA LEU A 75 -11.46 11.70 8.62
C LEU A 75 -12.88 12.25 8.38
N VAL A 76 -13.14 13.51 8.74
CA VAL A 76 -14.44 14.16 8.46
C VAL A 76 -14.66 14.27 6.96
N GLY A 77 -13.64 14.68 6.20
CA GLY A 77 -13.71 14.73 4.74
C GLY A 77 -14.03 13.37 4.13
N GLN A 78 -13.32 12.29 4.57
CA GLN A 78 -13.60 10.93 4.12
C GLN A 78 -15.05 10.52 4.45
N PHE A 79 -15.51 10.76 5.68
CA PHE A 79 -16.89 10.47 6.09
C PHE A 79 -17.91 11.15 5.18
N LEU A 80 -17.75 12.45 4.91
CA LEU A 80 -18.65 13.21 4.05
C LEU A 80 -18.69 12.68 2.61
N VAL A 81 -17.52 12.35 2.05
CA VAL A 81 -17.45 11.75 0.71
C VAL A 81 -18.13 10.39 0.69
N LEU A 82 -17.88 9.53 1.68
CA LEU A 82 -18.49 8.21 1.76
C LEU A 82 -20.01 8.27 1.92
N VAL A 83 -20.53 9.20 2.71
CA VAL A 83 -21.99 9.48 2.81
C VAL A 83 -22.53 9.97 1.46
N GLY A 84 -21.81 10.86 0.78
CA GLY A 84 -22.18 11.29 -0.58
C GLY A 84 -22.26 10.12 -1.55
N LEU A 85 -21.33 9.18 -1.50
CA LEU A 85 -21.32 7.97 -2.34
C LEU A 85 -22.43 6.97 -1.96
N CYS A 86 -22.88 6.94 -0.70
CA CYS A 86 -24.09 6.19 -0.35
C CYS A 86 -25.35 6.74 -0.99
N ILE A 87 -25.44 8.07 -1.16
CA ILE A 87 -26.64 8.74 -1.68
C ILE A 87 -26.62 8.77 -3.21
N TRP A 88 -25.44 8.99 -3.81
CA TRP A 88 -25.27 9.16 -5.26
C TRP A 88 -24.14 8.28 -5.81
N PRO A 89 -24.32 6.94 -5.90
CA PRO A 89 -23.28 6.00 -6.34
C PRO A 89 -23.20 5.90 -7.89
N PHE A 90 -23.15 7.02 -8.59
CA PHE A 90 -23.01 7.06 -10.04
C PHE A 90 -21.53 7.05 -10.48
N SER A 91 -21.25 6.65 -11.71
CA SER A 91 -19.89 6.49 -12.24
C SER A 91 -19.00 7.71 -12.01
N TYR A 92 -19.48 8.93 -12.31
CA TYR A 92 -18.73 10.17 -12.13
C TYR A 92 -18.54 10.55 -10.65
N THR A 93 -19.55 10.34 -9.80
CA THR A 93 -19.44 10.63 -8.37
C THR A 93 -18.48 9.65 -7.68
N VAL A 94 -18.49 8.38 -8.09
CA VAL A 94 -17.57 7.37 -7.63
C VAL A 94 -16.13 7.71 -8.07
N ALA A 95 -15.93 8.14 -9.31
CA ALA A 95 -14.59 8.52 -9.79
C ALA A 95 -14.04 9.75 -9.04
N ILE A 96 -14.83 10.81 -8.89
CA ILE A 96 -14.43 12.01 -8.14
C ILE A 96 -14.22 11.68 -6.66
N GLY A 97 -15.18 10.97 -6.05
CA GLY A 97 -15.11 10.58 -4.64
C GLY A 97 -13.89 9.73 -4.34
N ASN A 98 -13.55 8.78 -5.21
CA ASN A 98 -12.35 7.95 -5.08
C ASN A 98 -11.06 8.78 -5.12
N ALA A 99 -10.95 9.76 -6.01
CA ALA A 99 -9.82 10.66 -6.07
C ALA A 99 -9.73 11.56 -4.81
N VAL A 100 -10.87 12.09 -4.32
CA VAL A 100 -10.89 12.87 -3.07
C VAL A 100 -10.50 12.00 -1.87
N ILE A 101 -10.99 10.76 -1.79
CA ILE A 101 -10.59 9.80 -0.75
C ILE A 101 -9.08 9.54 -0.84
N GLY A 102 -8.53 9.35 -2.03
CA GLY A 102 -7.07 9.20 -2.23
C GLY A 102 -6.28 10.33 -1.60
N LEU A 103 -6.67 11.59 -1.86
CA LEU A 103 -6.05 12.78 -1.27
C LEU A 103 -6.10 12.74 0.27
N LEU A 104 -7.27 12.46 0.82
CA LEU A 104 -7.49 12.45 2.27
C LEU A 104 -6.76 11.29 2.97
N VAL A 105 -6.67 10.14 2.32
CA VAL A 105 -5.89 8.98 2.78
C VAL A 105 -4.40 9.30 2.79
N GLY A 106 -3.90 9.92 1.71
CA GLY A 106 -2.51 10.40 1.64
C GLY A 106 -2.16 11.41 2.73
N LEU A 107 -3.08 12.33 3.04
CA LEU A 107 -2.93 13.26 4.17
C LEU A 107 -2.88 12.53 5.53
N LYS A 108 -3.70 11.51 5.71
CA LYS A 108 -3.95 10.83 6.99
C LYS A 108 -2.78 9.94 7.46
N TRP A 109 -2.23 9.09 6.58
CA TRP A 109 -1.30 8.03 6.99
C TRP A 109 -0.01 8.57 7.64
N PRO A 110 0.69 9.59 7.10
CA PRO A 110 1.87 10.14 7.76
C PRO A 110 1.59 10.67 9.18
N LEU A 111 0.36 11.16 9.43
CA LEU A 111 -0.05 11.65 10.74
C LEU A 111 -0.27 10.51 11.73
N VAL A 112 -0.92 9.42 11.31
CA VAL A 112 -1.14 8.23 12.15
C VAL A 112 0.20 7.60 12.53
N GLU A 113 1.11 7.43 11.58
CA GLU A 113 2.48 6.93 11.83
C GLU A 113 3.24 7.80 12.83
N SER A 114 3.14 9.12 12.67
CA SER A 114 3.75 10.08 13.59
C SER A 114 3.25 9.89 15.03
N TYR A 115 1.93 9.70 15.23
CA TYR A 115 1.37 9.44 16.56
C TYR A 115 1.79 8.08 17.13
N VAL A 116 1.94 7.05 16.33
CA VAL A 116 2.40 5.72 16.79
C VAL A 116 3.83 5.80 17.33
N ALA A 117 4.69 6.55 16.64
CA ALA A 117 6.10 6.71 17.01
C ALA A 117 6.34 7.73 18.17
N ALA A 118 5.37 8.61 18.46
CA ALA A 118 5.55 9.73 19.39
C ALA A 118 5.71 9.30 20.85
N GLY A 119 6.66 9.92 21.56
CA GLY A 119 6.89 9.77 23.01
C GLY A 119 7.41 8.39 23.42
N LEU A 120 7.95 7.61 22.48
CA LEU A 120 8.52 6.29 22.72
C LEU A 120 10.05 6.34 22.67
N THR A 121 10.71 5.49 23.48
CA THR A 121 12.14 5.21 23.31
C THR A 121 12.38 4.49 22.00
N PRO A 122 13.58 4.53 21.40
CA PRO A 122 13.85 3.82 20.13
C PRO A 122 13.55 2.32 20.18
N LYS A 123 13.76 1.67 21.30
CA LYS A 123 13.44 0.24 21.50
C LYS A 123 11.93 -0.01 21.49
N ASP A 124 11.18 0.83 22.20
CA ASP A 124 9.71 0.73 22.27
C ASP A 124 9.08 1.15 20.95
N GLN A 125 9.68 2.11 20.24
CA GLN A 125 9.27 2.55 18.90
C GLN A 125 9.39 1.40 17.88
N ALA A 126 10.49 0.66 17.85
CA ALA A 126 10.66 -0.49 16.98
C ALA A 126 9.58 -1.56 17.22
N LYS A 127 9.24 -1.82 18.50
CA LYS A 127 8.17 -2.73 18.89
C LYS A 127 6.79 -2.19 18.47
N ALA A 128 6.52 -0.89 18.70
CA ALA A 128 5.26 -0.25 18.34
C ALA A 128 5.03 -0.26 16.82
N ILE A 129 6.07 -0.03 16.02
CA ILE A 129 6.01 -0.09 14.55
C ILE A 129 5.77 -1.53 14.06
N GLY A 130 6.37 -2.53 14.72
CA GLY A 130 6.04 -3.93 14.41
C GLY A 130 4.56 -4.24 14.60
N TRP A 131 3.97 -3.84 15.72
CA TRP A 131 2.53 -3.97 15.97
C TRP A 131 1.67 -3.12 15.04
N PHE A 132 2.12 -1.91 14.72
CA PHE A 132 1.49 -1.05 13.73
C PHE A 132 1.41 -1.75 12.36
N ASN A 133 2.50 -2.37 11.90
CA ASN A 133 2.52 -3.10 10.63
C ASN A 133 1.51 -4.26 10.62
N ILE A 134 1.38 -5.00 11.71
CA ILE A 134 0.38 -6.07 11.84
C ILE A 134 -1.04 -5.46 11.87
N SER A 135 -1.23 -4.36 12.60
CA SER A 135 -2.53 -3.70 12.76
C SER A 135 -3.08 -3.09 11.48
N TRP A 136 -2.25 -2.76 10.50
CA TRP A 136 -2.73 -2.33 9.20
C TRP A 136 -2.77 -3.46 8.17
N ALA A 137 -1.91 -4.46 8.25
CA ALA A 137 -1.83 -5.52 7.25
C ALA A 137 -2.99 -6.53 7.38
N VAL A 138 -3.30 -6.98 8.60
CA VAL A 138 -4.38 -7.96 8.82
C VAL A 138 -5.75 -7.45 8.33
N PRO A 139 -6.19 -6.22 8.70
CA PRO A 139 -7.46 -5.71 8.23
C PRO A 139 -7.53 -5.49 6.71
N THR A 140 -6.39 -5.35 6.00
CA THR A 140 -6.42 -5.26 4.53
C THR A 140 -6.90 -6.55 3.89
N ALA A 141 -6.45 -7.71 4.36
CA ALA A 141 -6.93 -9.01 3.88
C ALA A 141 -8.44 -9.18 4.17
N LEU A 142 -8.85 -8.83 5.39
CA LEU A 142 -10.25 -8.91 5.80
C LEU A 142 -11.14 -7.96 4.97
N ALA A 143 -10.68 -6.76 4.67
CA ALA A 143 -11.42 -5.77 3.88
C ALA A 143 -11.62 -6.22 2.42
N VAL A 144 -10.57 -6.74 1.77
CA VAL A 144 -10.71 -7.27 0.41
C VAL A 144 -11.71 -8.43 0.39
N GLY A 145 -11.60 -9.37 1.32
CA GLY A 145 -12.55 -10.49 1.43
C GLY A 145 -13.98 -10.05 1.75
N ALA A 146 -14.15 -9.00 2.58
CA ALA A 146 -15.46 -8.46 2.94
C ALA A 146 -16.10 -7.62 1.81
N ALA A 147 -15.33 -7.12 0.86
CA ALA A 147 -15.85 -6.26 -0.20
C ALA A 147 -16.94 -6.97 -1.02
N GLY A 148 -16.74 -8.22 -1.43
CA GLY A 148 -17.73 -8.98 -2.20
C GLY A 148 -19.06 -9.18 -1.49
N PRO A 149 -19.10 -9.70 -0.26
CA PRO A 149 -20.33 -9.77 0.53
C PRO A 149 -21.04 -8.43 0.68
N LEU A 150 -20.30 -7.33 0.91
CA LEU A 150 -20.88 -6.00 1.03
C LEU A 150 -21.47 -5.49 -0.30
N ILE A 151 -20.78 -5.73 -1.42
CA ILE A 151 -21.27 -5.40 -2.77
C ILE A 151 -22.52 -6.24 -3.10
N ALA A 152 -22.53 -7.51 -2.74
CA ALA A 152 -23.66 -8.40 -2.98
C ALA A 152 -24.89 -8.02 -2.12
N TRP A 153 -24.65 -7.59 -0.87
CA TRP A 153 -25.69 -7.25 0.08
C TRP A 153 -26.46 -5.99 -0.33
N ARG A 154 -25.75 -4.87 -0.61
CA ARG A 154 -26.36 -3.59 -1.01
C ARG A 154 -25.42 -2.79 -1.91
N THR A 155 -26.00 -1.98 -2.79
CA THR A 155 -25.22 -1.06 -3.66
C THR A 155 -24.36 -0.11 -2.86
N GLU A 156 -24.87 0.43 -1.76
CA GLU A 156 -24.15 1.35 -0.87
C GLU A 156 -23.33 0.65 0.24
N GLY A 157 -23.40 -0.68 0.35
CA GLY A 157 -22.84 -1.46 1.47
C GLY A 157 -21.37 -1.20 1.75
N LEU A 158 -20.56 -1.12 0.69
CA LEU A 158 -19.13 -0.81 0.77
C LEU A 158 -18.87 0.56 1.42
N PHE A 159 -19.59 1.58 0.95
CA PHE A 159 -19.42 2.98 1.38
C PHE A 159 -19.99 3.20 2.79
N ALA A 160 -21.14 2.59 3.10
CA ALA A 160 -21.81 2.72 4.38
C ALA A 160 -20.98 2.13 5.53
N VAL A 161 -20.39 0.94 5.33
CA VAL A 161 -19.51 0.32 6.33
C VAL A 161 -18.24 1.15 6.53
N ALA A 162 -17.60 1.61 5.45
CA ALA A 162 -16.45 2.48 5.55
C ALA A 162 -16.77 3.81 6.29
N ALA A 163 -17.92 4.42 6.01
CA ALA A 163 -18.37 5.63 6.71
C ALA A 163 -18.61 5.38 8.22
N GLY A 164 -19.24 4.26 8.57
CA GLY A 164 -19.46 3.88 9.97
C GLY A 164 -18.15 3.69 10.74
N LEU A 165 -17.15 3.04 10.13
CA LEU A 165 -15.82 2.86 10.72
C LEU A 165 -15.09 4.20 10.89
N ASN A 166 -15.24 5.14 9.95
CA ASN A 166 -14.69 6.49 10.07
C ASN A 166 -15.25 7.26 11.28
N VAL A 167 -16.55 7.08 11.61
CA VAL A 167 -17.13 7.67 12.83
C VAL A 167 -16.46 7.14 14.09
N VAL A 168 -16.24 5.81 14.16
CA VAL A 168 -15.54 5.20 15.29
C VAL A 168 -14.10 5.72 15.37
N SER A 169 -13.42 5.86 14.24
CA SER A 169 -12.07 6.43 14.16
C SER A 169 -12.01 7.87 14.64
N LEU A 170 -12.98 8.70 14.29
CA LEU A 170 -13.10 10.06 14.81
C LEU A 170 -13.17 10.09 16.34
N ILE A 171 -13.96 9.19 16.95
CA ILE A 171 -14.06 9.07 18.41
C ILE A 171 -12.70 8.67 19.01
N LEU A 172 -11.97 7.75 18.39
CA LEU A 172 -10.66 7.32 18.84
C LEU A 172 -9.58 8.41 18.75
N VAL A 173 -9.73 9.36 17.84
CA VAL A 173 -8.79 10.50 17.66
C VAL A 173 -9.04 11.61 18.68
N LEU A 174 -10.25 11.76 19.23
CA LEU A 174 -10.59 12.87 20.15
C LEU A 174 -9.62 13.05 21.32
N PRO A 175 -9.19 11.98 22.04
CA PRO A 175 -8.29 12.11 23.17
C PRO A 175 -6.80 12.22 22.81
N LEU A 176 -6.42 12.24 21.52
CA LEU A 176 -5.03 12.46 21.12
C LEU A 176 -4.58 13.87 21.42
N GLY A 177 -3.29 14.04 21.74
CA GLY A 177 -2.67 15.35 21.90
C GLY A 177 -2.70 16.18 20.60
N ARG A 178 -2.61 17.49 20.71
CA ARG A 178 -2.63 18.37 19.54
C ARG A 178 -1.48 18.09 18.57
N ARG A 179 -0.31 17.70 19.09
CA ARG A 179 0.90 17.38 18.33
C ARG A 179 1.48 16.03 18.76
N ALA A 180 2.09 15.34 17.81
CA ALA A 180 2.90 14.16 18.07
C ALA A 180 4.31 14.60 18.48
N VAL A 181 4.66 14.43 19.76
CA VAL A 181 5.97 14.84 20.30
C VAL A 181 6.94 13.67 20.22
N HIS A 182 8.04 13.85 19.50
CA HIS A 182 9.09 12.84 19.34
C HIS A 182 10.25 13.10 20.28
N LEU A 183 10.81 12.03 20.85
CA LEU A 183 12.02 12.11 21.68
C LEU A 183 13.26 12.08 20.77
N PRO A 184 14.21 13.02 20.91
CA PRO A 184 15.45 13.01 20.14
C PRO A 184 16.39 11.92 20.71
N GLN A 185 16.40 10.74 20.13
CA GLN A 185 17.25 9.63 20.54
C GLN A 185 17.74 8.83 19.34
N ASP A 186 18.93 8.23 19.45
CA ASP A 186 19.48 7.38 18.40
C ASP A 186 18.81 6.00 18.38
N HIS A 187 18.64 5.44 17.17
CA HIS A 187 18.10 4.10 17.00
C HIS A 187 19.08 3.07 17.57
N PRO A 188 18.63 2.08 18.39
CA PRO A 188 19.53 1.12 19.05
C PRO A 188 20.34 0.25 18.07
N GLU A 189 19.82 0.01 16.86
CA GLU A 189 20.50 -0.75 15.81
C GLU A 189 21.16 0.17 14.76
N ARG A 190 21.42 1.47 15.11
CA ARG A 190 22.09 2.39 14.20
C ARG A 190 23.50 1.87 13.89
N PRO A 191 23.83 1.62 12.59
CA PRO A 191 25.12 1.06 12.22
C PRO A 191 26.24 2.04 12.50
N ASN A 192 27.44 1.50 12.74
CA ASN A 192 28.65 2.30 12.77
C ASN A 192 28.97 2.91 11.40
N LEU A 193 29.92 3.84 11.33
CA LEU A 193 30.24 4.55 10.09
C LEU A 193 30.69 3.62 8.95
N ARG A 194 31.35 2.49 9.27
CA ARG A 194 31.82 1.52 8.27
C ARG A 194 30.64 0.75 7.64
N GLU A 195 29.65 0.40 8.44
CA GLU A 195 28.47 -0.34 7.99
C GLU A 195 27.41 0.56 7.36
N MET A 196 27.44 1.87 7.62
CA MET A 196 26.44 2.82 7.16
C MET A 196 26.27 2.78 5.62
N ALA A 197 27.36 2.63 4.86
CA ALA A 197 27.30 2.54 3.40
C ALA A 197 26.49 1.31 2.93
N ARG A 198 26.67 0.16 3.60
CA ARG A 198 25.92 -1.08 3.35
C ARG A 198 24.43 -0.89 3.62
N TYR A 199 24.06 -0.32 4.77
CA TYR A 199 22.67 -0.06 5.12
C TYR A 199 21.99 0.94 4.18
N ARG A 200 22.72 1.98 3.73
CA ARG A 200 22.22 2.90 2.70
C ARG A 200 21.95 2.18 1.38
N GLY A 201 22.82 1.26 0.97
CA GLY A 201 22.60 0.46 -0.22
C GLY A 201 21.37 -0.44 -0.11
N LEU A 202 21.16 -1.10 1.05
CA LEU A 202 19.97 -1.92 1.31
C LEU A 202 18.70 -1.06 1.33
N LEU A 203 18.75 0.14 1.90
CA LEU A 203 17.64 1.09 1.87
C LEU A 203 17.28 1.51 0.44
N VAL A 204 18.27 1.87 -0.38
CA VAL A 204 18.03 2.28 -1.77
C VAL A 204 17.43 1.13 -2.59
N SER A 205 17.97 -0.10 -2.44
CA SER A 205 17.40 -1.28 -3.09
C SER A 205 15.96 -1.54 -2.66
N SER A 206 15.67 -1.48 -1.36
CA SER A 206 14.32 -1.66 -0.83
C SER A 206 13.35 -0.59 -1.37
N ARG A 207 13.79 0.65 -1.57
CA ARG A 207 12.97 1.74 -2.13
C ARG A 207 12.63 1.53 -3.60
N TRP A 208 13.57 1.06 -4.41
CA TRP A 208 13.28 0.67 -5.78
C TRP A 208 12.30 -0.49 -5.84
N SER A 209 12.48 -1.50 -4.97
CA SER A 209 11.53 -2.62 -4.83
C SER A 209 10.14 -2.15 -4.36
N MET A 210 10.07 -1.12 -3.49
CA MET A 210 8.79 -0.52 -3.09
C MET A 210 8.07 0.16 -4.24
N LEU A 211 8.77 0.94 -5.05
CA LEU A 211 8.19 1.56 -6.24
C LEU A 211 7.65 0.48 -7.18
N SER A 212 8.44 -0.58 -7.45
CA SER A 212 7.99 -1.74 -8.23
C SER A 212 6.74 -2.38 -7.63
N LYS A 213 6.79 -2.72 -6.35
CA LYS A 213 5.69 -3.34 -5.62
C LYS A 213 4.39 -2.57 -5.79
N TYR A 214 4.41 -1.27 -5.47
CA TYR A 214 3.19 -0.48 -5.48
C TYR A 214 2.69 -0.19 -6.89
N SER A 215 3.58 -0.02 -7.86
CA SER A 215 3.19 0.11 -9.27
C SER A 215 2.47 -1.16 -9.77
N LEU A 216 3.07 -2.33 -9.56
CA LEU A 216 2.50 -3.61 -10.00
C LEU A 216 1.21 -3.96 -9.24
N MET A 217 1.19 -3.72 -7.94
CA MET A 217 0.04 -4.00 -7.09
C MET A 217 -1.20 -3.18 -7.47
N TRP A 218 -1.00 -1.91 -7.89
CA TRP A 218 -2.12 -1.04 -8.28
C TRP A 218 -2.68 -1.39 -9.66
N ILE A 219 -1.82 -1.83 -10.59
CA ILE A 219 -2.27 -2.41 -11.85
C ILE A 219 -3.08 -3.69 -11.59
N LEU A 220 -2.51 -4.61 -10.81
CA LEU A 220 -3.14 -5.89 -10.51
C LEU A 220 -4.52 -5.70 -9.86
N ALA A 221 -4.62 -4.81 -8.87
CA ALA A 221 -5.88 -4.53 -8.19
C ALA A 221 -7.00 -4.06 -9.14
N ALA A 222 -6.66 -3.19 -10.10
CA ALA A 222 -7.62 -2.68 -11.08
C ALA A 222 -8.06 -3.76 -12.09
N LEU A 223 -7.19 -4.72 -12.39
CA LEU A 223 -7.43 -5.78 -13.39
C LEU A 223 -8.04 -7.07 -12.81
N LEU A 224 -7.91 -7.32 -11.51
CA LEU A 224 -8.35 -8.58 -10.88
C LEU A 224 -9.82 -8.92 -11.15
N PRO A 225 -10.79 -7.97 -11.12
CA PRO A 225 -12.18 -8.31 -11.45
C PRO A 225 -12.33 -8.92 -12.83
N GLY A 226 -11.74 -8.29 -13.86
CA GLY A 226 -11.78 -8.79 -15.25
C GLY A 226 -10.98 -10.08 -15.44
N ILE A 227 -9.84 -10.25 -14.74
CA ILE A 227 -9.06 -11.51 -14.76
C ILE A 227 -9.90 -12.67 -14.22
N PHE A 228 -10.54 -12.51 -13.06
CA PHE A 228 -11.37 -13.56 -12.49
C PHE A 228 -12.59 -13.86 -13.32
N GLU A 229 -13.27 -12.85 -13.87
CA GLU A 229 -14.40 -13.08 -14.78
C GLU A 229 -13.98 -13.83 -16.05
N GLY A 230 -12.85 -13.44 -16.67
CA GLY A 230 -12.28 -14.12 -17.83
C GLY A 230 -11.92 -15.59 -17.56
N LEU A 231 -11.69 -15.97 -16.30
CA LEU A 231 -11.45 -17.35 -15.85
C LEU A 231 -12.73 -18.05 -15.35
N GLY A 232 -13.91 -17.46 -15.56
CA GLY A 232 -15.20 -18.03 -15.19
C GLY A 232 -15.63 -17.80 -13.74
N VAL A 233 -14.91 -16.97 -12.96
CA VAL A 233 -15.29 -16.60 -11.59
C VAL A 233 -16.16 -15.33 -11.64
N THR A 234 -17.46 -15.53 -11.87
CA THR A 234 -18.44 -14.43 -12.02
C THR A 234 -19.05 -13.98 -10.70
N ASN A 235 -18.95 -14.79 -9.64
CA ASN A 235 -19.47 -14.44 -8.33
C ASN A 235 -18.51 -13.49 -7.61
N VAL A 236 -18.94 -12.26 -7.35
CA VAL A 236 -18.13 -11.21 -6.69
C VAL A 236 -17.64 -11.60 -5.29
N VAL A 237 -18.41 -12.40 -4.54
CA VAL A 237 -18.00 -12.88 -3.21
C VAL A 237 -16.82 -13.84 -3.32
N VAL A 238 -16.87 -14.73 -4.29
CA VAL A 238 -15.77 -15.67 -4.57
C VAL A 238 -14.55 -14.90 -5.10
N ALA A 239 -14.73 -14.01 -6.06
CA ALA A 239 -13.64 -13.23 -6.66
C ALA A 239 -12.88 -12.40 -5.61
N THR A 240 -13.58 -11.71 -4.71
CA THR A 240 -12.93 -10.93 -3.65
C THR A 240 -12.28 -11.81 -2.58
N ALA A 241 -12.86 -12.98 -2.27
CA ALA A 241 -12.24 -13.93 -1.36
C ALA A 241 -10.92 -14.48 -1.93
N LEU A 242 -10.87 -14.77 -3.24
CA LEU A 242 -9.63 -15.17 -3.92
C LEU A 242 -8.62 -14.01 -3.93
N ALA A 243 -9.02 -12.80 -4.31
CA ALA A 243 -8.15 -11.62 -4.31
C ALA A 243 -7.58 -11.27 -2.93
N ALA A 244 -8.26 -11.64 -1.83
CA ALA A 244 -7.77 -11.44 -0.48
C ALA A 244 -6.51 -12.27 -0.17
N GLN A 245 -6.24 -13.34 -0.93
CA GLN A 245 -5.10 -14.23 -0.72
C GLN A 245 -3.76 -13.47 -0.76
N LEU A 246 -3.59 -12.56 -1.70
CA LEU A 246 -2.39 -11.71 -1.79
C LEU A 246 -2.12 -11.02 -0.45
N GLU A 247 -3.16 -10.40 0.12
CA GLU A 247 -3.06 -9.65 1.37
C GLU A 247 -2.84 -10.57 2.58
N VAL A 248 -3.39 -11.78 2.56
CA VAL A 248 -3.13 -12.81 3.57
C VAL A 248 -1.64 -13.16 3.58
N PHE A 249 -1.05 -13.49 2.43
CA PHE A 249 0.38 -13.85 2.36
C PHE A 249 1.28 -12.67 2.70
N ARG A 250 0.92 -11.44 2.33
CA ARG A 250 1.62 -10.23 2.78
C ARG A 250 1.60 -10.11 4.30
N SER A 251 0.45 -10.32 4.93
CA SER A 251 0.28 -10.22 6.38
C SER A 251 1.04 -11.32 7.12
N LEU A 252 0.99 -12.56 6.63
CA LEU A 252 1.78 -13.68 7.17
C LEU A 252 3.28 -13.41 7.05
N THR A 253 3.73 -12.80 5.96
CA THR A 253 5.13 -12.39 5.79
C THR A 253 5.52 -11.34 6.83
N PHE A 254 4.67 -10.37 7.12
CA PHE A 254 4.95 -9.38 8.18
C PHE A 254 5.12 -10.05 9.54
N LEU A 255 4.22 -11.00 9.88
CA LEU A 255 4.30 -11.74 11.12
C LEU A 255 5.60 -12.56 11.20
N ALA A 256 5.95 -13.25 10.12
CA ALA A 256 7.19 -14.03 10.04
C ALA A 256 8.44 -13.14 10.23
N LEU A 257 8.49 -11.98 9.57
CA LEU A 257 9.62 -11.04 9.68
C LEU A 257 9.68 -10.32 11.03
N HIS A 258 8.55 -10.16 11.70
CA HIS A 258 8.52 -9.62 13.07
C HIS A 258 9.16 -10.57 14.06
N VAL A 259 8.92 -11.87 13.91
CA VAL A 259 9.46 -12.92 14.78
C VAL A 259 10.90 -13.27 14.39
N TRP A 260 11.16 -13.47 13.09
CA TRP A 260 12.46 -13.89 12.58
C TRP A 260 13.30 -12.69 12.12
N ARG A 261 14.37 -12.39 12.85
CA ARG A 261 15.26 -11.26 12.56
C ARG A 261 16.49 -11.64 11.73
N GLY A 262 16.63 -12.89 11.33
CA GLY A 262 17.78 -13.38 10.57
C GLY A 262 17.95 -12.78 9.17
N TRP A 263 17.00 -11.98 8.70
CA TRP A 263 17.07 -11.24 7.44
C TRP A 263 17.75 -9.88 7.58
N HIS A 264 17.90 -9.37 8.80
CA HIS A 264 18.57 -8.08 9.05
C HIS A 264 19.99 -8.14 8.48
N HIS A 265 20.47 -7.04 7.93
CA HIS A 265 21.80 -6.88 7.33
C HIS A 265 22.09 -7.74 6.10
N ARG A 266 21.17 -8.59 5.67
CA ARG A 266 21.36 -9.51 4.54
C ARG A 266 20.79 -8.92 3.26
N TRP A 267 21.49 -9.15 2.15
CA TRP A 267 21.08 -8.69 0.83
C TRP A 267 20.26 -9.75 0.06
N GLU A 268 20.45 -11.04 0.41
CA GLU A 268 19.85 -12.18 -0.28
C GLU A 268 18.30 -12.14 -0.26
N PRO A 269 17.62 -11.82 0.85
CA PRO A 269 16.17 -11.70 0.85
C PRO A 269 15.66 -10.61 -0.11
N LEU A 270 16.41 -9.51 -0.26
CA LEU A 270 16.04 -8.46 -1.22
C LEU A 270 16.25 -8.90 -2.67
N ALA A 271 17.26 -9.74 -2.95
CA ALA A 271 17.45 -10.30 -4.29
C ALA A 271 16.26 -11.18 -4.70
N TRP A 272 15.76 -12.03 -3.79
CA TRP A 272 14.53 -12.82 -4.04
C TRP A 272 13.31 -11.95 -4.30
N VAL A 273 13.15 -10.86 -3.58
CA VAL A 273 12.04 -9.92 -3.77
C VAL A 273 12.09 -9.25 -5.15
N ILE A 274 13.26 -8.85 -5.61
CA ILE A 274 13.44 -8.20 -6.93
C ILE A 274 12.97 -9.12 -8.05
N ALA A 275 13.18 -10.42 -7.94
CA ALA A 275 12.68 -11.41 -8.89
C ALA A 275 11.20 -11.77 -8.64
N GLY A 276 10.81 -11.93 -7.37
CA GLY A 276 9.50 -12.40 -6.96
C GLY A 276 8.36 -11.42 -7.27
N LEU A 277 8.60 -10.10 -7.18
CA LEU A 277 7.58 -9.10 -7.49
C LEU A 277 7.10 -9.19 -8.96
N PRO A 278 7.99 -9.08 -9.98
CA PRO A 278 7.55 -9.20 -11.37
C PRO A 278 7.06 -10.62 -11.69
N ALA A 279 7.71 -11.67 -11.20
CA ALA A 279 7.28 -13.04 -11.46
C ALA A 279 5.86 -13.29 -10.93
N GLY A 280 5.57 -12.92 -9.68
CA GLY A 280 4.24 -13.05 -9.10
C GLY A 280 3.20 -12.20 -9.85
N PHE A 281 3.54 -10.98 -10.23
CA PHE A 281 2.66 -10.12 -11.03
C PHE A 281 2.32 -10.75 -12.39
N PHE A 282 3.32 -11.23 -13.15
CA PHE A 282 3.08 -11.82 -14.46
C PHE A 282 2.27 -13.13 -14.36
N LEU A 283 2.53 -13.96 -13.35
CA LEU A 283 1.71 -15.14 -13.08
C LEU A 283 0.26 -14.78 -12.76
N ALA A 284 0.03 -13.71 -11.98
CA ALA A 284 -1.33 -13.28 -11.63
C ALA A 284 -2.07 -12.66 -12.81
N VAL A 285 -1.40 -11.84 -13.64
CA VAL A 285 -2.05 -11.13 -14.76
C VAL A 285 -2.27 -12.03 -15.99
N PHE A 286 -1.35 -12.93 -16.25
CA PHE A 286 -1.36 -13.78 -17.46
C PHE A 286 -1.62 -15.27 -17.17
N GLY A 287 -1.97 -15.62 -15.93
CA GLY A 287 -2.25 -17.00 -15.53
C GLY A 287 -3.42 -17.59 -16.29
N PRO A 288 -3.26 -18.76 -16.95
CA PRO A 288 -4.32 -19.39 -17.74
C PRO A 288 -5.40 -20.06 -16.89
N SER A 289 -5.27 -20.07 -15.56
CA SER A 289 -6.23 -20.66 -14.65
C SER A 289 -6.21 -19.94 -13.28
N VAL A 290 -7.28 -20.06 -12.52
CA VAL A 290 -7.38 -19.52 -11.17
C VAL A 290 -6.20 -20.00 -10.29
N ALA A 291 -5.80 -21.26 -10.39
CA ALA A 291 -4.69 -21.79 -9.61
C ALA A 291 -3.35 -21.08 -9.90
N VAL A 292 -3.08 -20.74 -11.16
CA VAL A 292 -1.87 -19.99 -11.55
C VAL A 292 -1.95 -18.54 -11.07
N VAL A 293 -3.11 -17.90 -11.16
CA VAL A 293 -3.35 -16.56 -10.61
C VAL A 293 -3.06 -16.55 -9.11
N LEU A 294 -3.61 -17.51 -8.35
CA LEU A 294 -3.40 -17.63 -6.91
C LEU A 294 -1.93 -17.92 -6.55
N LEU A 295 -1.22 -18.71 -7.36
CA LEU A 295 0.23 -18.89 -7.20
C LEU A 295 0.97 -17.56 -7.41
N GLY A 296 0.56 -16.78 -8.40
CA GLY A 296 1.08 -15.43 -8.65
C GLY A 296 0.83 -14.49 -7.47
N GLU A 297 -0.38 -14.47 -6.92
CA GLU A 297 -0.73 -13.69 -5.73
C GLU A 297 0.07 -14.10 -4.48
N LEU A 298 0.33 -15.41 -4.29
CA LEU A 298 1.17 -15.90 -3.21
C LEU A 298 2.59 -15.37 -3.35
N VAL A 299 3.23 -15.57 -4.52
CA VAL A 299 4.61 -15.12 -4.77
C VAL A 299 4.71 -13.61 -4.64
N PHE A 300 3.74 -12.88 -5.20
CA PHE A 300 3.69 -11.42 -5.10
C PHE A 300 3.46 -10.96 -3.66
N GLY A 301 2.51 -11.55 -2.93
CA GLY A 301 2.16 -11.21 -1.55
C GLY A 301 3.34 -11.37 -0.59
N VAL A 302 4.05 -12.50 -0.66
CA VAL A 302 5.27 -12.73 0.12
C VAL A 302 6.35 -11.71 -0.21
N SER A 303 6.60 -11.47 -1.50
CA SER A 303 7.59 -10.49 -1.96
C SER A 303 7.22 -9.06 -1.55
N ALA A 304 5.95 -8.71 -1.65
CA ALA A 304 5.41 -7.41 -1.25
C ALA A 304 5.53 -7.18 0.26
N GLY A 305 5.32 -8.22 1.07
CA GLY A 305 5.50 -8.18 2.52
C GLY A 305 6.95 -7.89 2.90
N MET A 306 7.89 -8.65 2.36
CA MET A 306 9.32 -8.46 2.61
C MET A 306 9.80 -7.07 2.15
N THR A 307 9.36 -6.62 0.97
CA THR A 307 9.71 -5.30 0.43
C THR A 307 9.35 -4.16 1.38
N TYR A 308 8.10 -4.15 1.86
CA TYR A 308 7.61 -3.08 2.74
C TYR A 308 8.35 -3.08 4.07
N TYR A 309 8.45 -4.26 4.68
CA TYR A 309 9.08 -4.41 5.98
C TYR A 309 10.55 -3.99 5.96
N ALA A 310 11.29 -4.41 4.92
CA ALA A 310 12.68 -4.04 4.73
C ALA A 310 12.86 -2.53 4.47
N ALA A 311 12.04 -1.93 3.60
CA ALA A 311 12.13 -0.51 3.30
C ALA A 311 11.87 0.36 4.54
N LEU A 312 10.89 0.01 5.36
CA LEU A 312 10.60 0.71 6.61
C LEU A 312 11.72 0.52 7.64
N TYR A 313 12.17 -0.73 7.85
CA TYR A 313 13.27 -1.03 8.78
C TYR A 313 14.56 -0.26 8.44
N TYR A 314 15.03 -0.38 7.19
CA TYR A 314 16.26 0.32 6.77
C TYR A 314 16.10 1.84 6.77
N ALA A 315 14.90 2.38 6.49
CA ALA A 315 14.65 3.81 6.59
C ALA A 315 14.79 4.30 8.04
N MET A 316 14.24 3.56 9.00
CA MET A 316 14.34 3.91 10.41
C MET A 316 15.78 3.85 10.93
N VAL A 317 16.49 2.76 10.62
CA VAL A 317 17.86 2.55 11.10
C VAL A 317 18.84 3.57 10.51
N VAL A 318 18.75 3.85 9.19
CA VAL A 318 19.66 4.79 8.50
C VAL A 318 19.35 6.25 8.83
N LYS A 319 18.06 6.61 8.95
CA LYS A 319 17.61 7.99 9.16
C LYS A 319 17.25 8.29 10.61
N ASN A 320 17.55 7.39 11.51
CA ASN A 320 17.33 7.55 12.95
C ASN A 320 15.87 7.86 13.31
N ALA A 321 14.92 7.16 12.65
CA ALA A 321 13.48 7.29 12.84
C ALA A 321 12.94 8.74 12.68
N SER A 322 13.63 9.58 11.89
CA SER A 322 13.20 10.96 11.64
C SER A 322 11.85 11.02 10.91
N VAL A 323 11.08 12.08 11.16
CA VAL A 323 9.78 12.35 10.50
C VAL A 323 9.92 12.37 8.96
N ASP A 324 11.07 12.84 8.45
CA ASP A 324 11.38 12.81 7.01
C ASP A 324 11.47 11.40 6.42
N ALA A 325 11.71 10.39 7.27
CA ALA A 325 11.75 9.00 6.81
C ALA A 325 10.35 8.50 6.42
N GLY A 326 9.31 8.83 7.20
CA GLY A 326 7.92 8.51 6.93
C GLY A 326 7.40 9.22 5.68
N GLY A 327 7.64 10.54 5.54
CA GLY A 327 7.21 11.30 4.36
C GLY A 327 7.81 10.78 3.05
N ALA A 328 9.09 10.40 3.05
CA ALA A 328 9.73 9.80 1.86
C ALA A 328 9.20 8.38 1.58
N HIS A 329 8.77 7.63 2.60
CA HIS A 329 8.17 6.31 2.48
C HIS A 329 6.79 6.41 1.82
N GLU A 330 5.92 7.26 2.35
CA GLU A 330 4.59 7.51 1.83
C GLU A 330 4.60 8.14 0.42
N GLY A 331 5.57 9.02 0.14
CA GLY A 331 5.78 9.57 -1.19
C GLY A 331 6.10 8.51 -2.25
N LEU A 332 6.89 7.48 -1.89
CA LEU A 332 7.17 6.34 -2.78
C LEU A 332 5.95 5.45 -2.99
N ILE A 333 5.11 5.26 -1.96
CA ILE A 333 3.84 4.55 -2.07
C ILE A 333 2.94 5.27 -3.08
N GLY A 334 2.74 6.57 -2.90
CA GLY A 334 1.93 7.39 -3.79
C GLY A 334 2.47 7.43 -5.22
N ALA A 335 3.78 7.51 -5.40
CA ALA A 335 4.40 7.43 -6.72
C ALA A 335 4.08 6.08 -7.40
N GLY A 336 4.18 4.96 -6.67
CA GLY A 336 3.81 3.65 -7.20
C GLY A 336 2.33 3.56 -7.59
N PHE A 337 1.44 4.11 -6.76
CA PHE A 337 0.00 4.18 -7.02
C PHE A 337 -0.37 4.95 -8.30
N ALA A 338 0.44 5.95 -8.68
CA ALA A 338 0.24 6.70 -9.91
C ALA A 338 0.95 6.06 -11.11
N VAL A 339 2.23 5.68 -10.95
CA VAL A 339 3.06 5.12 -12.03
C VAL A 339 2.50 3.80 -12.57
N GLY A 340 2.01 2.93 -11.69
CA GLY A 340 1.46 1.65 -12.08
C GLY A 340 0.28 1.77 -13.05
N PRO A 341 -0.85 2.37 -12.63
CA PRO A 341 -2.00 2.54 -13.52
C PRO A 341 -1.68 3.33 -14.80
N ALA A 342 -0.80 4.35 -14.73
CA ALA A 342 -0.35 5.05 -15.91
C ALA A 342 0.36 4.11 -16.90
N ALA A 343 1.21 3.20 -16.41
CA ALA A 343 1.85 2.17 -17.22
C ALA A 343 0.83 1.17 -17.80
N GLY A 344 -0.18 0.78 -17.03
CA GLY A 344 -1.29 -0.06 -17.50
C GLY A 344 -2.09 0.60 -18.62
N LEU A 345 -2.42 1.88 -18.47
CA LEU A 345 -3.10 2.69 -19.51
C LEU A 345 -2.24 2.85 -20.76
N ALA A 346 -0.95 3.14 -20.60
CA ALA A 346 0.00 3.21 -21.72
C ALA A 346 0.06 1.87 -22.48
N GLY A 347 0.09 0.76 -21.74
CA GLY A 347 0.03 -0.58 -22.32
C GLY A 347 -1.24 -0.85 -23.13
N ASN A 348 -2.38 -0.40 -22.63
CA ASN A 348 -3.63 -0.51 -23.36
C ASN A 348 -3.63 0.35 -24.65
N ALA A 349 -3.09 1.56 -24.59
CA ALA A 349 -2.95 2.43 -25.77
C ALA A 349 -1.98 1.88 -26.82
N LEU A 350 -0.93 1.15 -26.41
CA LEU A 350 0.05 0.52 -27.28
C LEU A 350 -0.46 -0.80 -27.91
N ALA A 351 -1.49 -1.43 -27.33
CA ALA A 351 -1.99 -2.75 -27.75
C ALA A 351 -2.23 -2.89 -29.26
N PRO A 352 -2.86 -1.92 -29.98
CA PRO A 352 -3.05 -2.02 -31.43
C PRO A 352 -1.73 -2.03 -32.22
N ALA A 353 -0.73 -1.29 -31.73
CA ALA A 353 0.57 -1.15 -32.42
C ALA A 353 1.48 -2.37 -32.22
N VAL A 354 1.34 -3.09 -31.09
CA VAL A 354 2.23 -4.22 -30.75
C VAL A 354 1.61 -5.59 -30.95
N GLY A 355 0.41 -5.69 -31.52
CA GLY A 355 -0.21 -6.97 -31.89
C GLY A 355 -1.16 -7.54 -30.84
N GLY A 356 -1.74 -6.72 -29.98
CA GLY A 356 -2.84 -7.11 -29.10
C GLY A 356 -2.66 -6.80 -27.62
N ALA A 357 -3.71 -7.07 -26.84
CA ALA A 357 -3.81 -6.63 -25.44
C ALA A 357 -2.70 -7.21 -24.54
N VAL A 358 -2.31 -8.47 -24.73
CA VAL A 358 -1.26 -9.12 -23.93
C VAL A 358 0.09 -8.43 -24.14
N LEU A 359 0.50 -8.23 -25.41
CA LEU A 359 1.75 -7.55 -25.75
C LEU A 359 1.71 -6.08 -25.34
N GLY A 360 0.56 -5.43 -25.45
CA GLY A 360 0.33 -4.08 -24.97
C GLY A 360 0.56 -3.96 -23.47
N ARG A 361 -0.05 -4.84 -22.67
CA ARG A 361 0.16 -4.86 -21.19
C ARG A 361 1.63 -5.07 -20.85
N ILE A 362 2.33 -5.98 -21.53
CA ILE A 362 3.77 -6.20 -21.33
C ILE A 362 4.54 -4.93 -21.68
N ALA A 363 4.29 -4.34 -22.86
CA ALA A 363 5.00 -3.14 -23.33
C ALA A 363 4.84 -1.93 -22.40
N GLY A 364 3.64 -1.74 -21.81
CA GLY A 364 3.39 -0.67 -20.87
C GLY A 364 4.07 -0.87 -19.53
N VAL A 365 4.09 -2.11 -19.00
CA VAL A 365 4.61 -2.41 -17.66
C VAL A 365 6.12 -2.65 -17.66
N ALA A 366 6.68 -3.21 -18.73
CA ALA A 366 8.09 -3.57 -18.82
C ALA A 366 9.07 -2.41 -18.49
N PRO A 367 8.89 -1.18 -18.98
CA PRO A 367 9.78 -0.09 -18.63
C PRO A 367 9.88 0.20 -17.14
N VAL A 368 8.73 0.15 -16.43
CA VAL A 368 8.66 0.35 -14.97
C VAL A 368 9.39 -0.78 -14.25
N VAL A 369 9.10 -2.03 -14.64
CA VAL A 369 9.75 -3.21 -14.05
C VAL A 369 11.26 -3.15 -14.26
N VAL A 370 11.71 -2.91 -15.51
CA VAL A 370 13.14 -2.84 -15.85
C VAL A 370 13.83 -1.74 -15.04
N ALA A 371 13.28 -0.54 -15.00
CA ALA A 371 13.87 0.58 -14.25
C ALA A 371 14.01 0.23 -12.76
N CYS A 372 12.96 -0.33 -12.15
CA CYS A 372 12.97 -0.70 -10.74
C CYS A 372 13.94 -1.87 -10.44
N VAL A 373 13.95 -2.89 -11.29
CA VAL A 373 14.87 -4.04 -11.15
C VAL A 373 16.33 -3.58 -11.30
N VAL A 374 16.64 -2.80 -12.32
CA VAL A 374 17.99 -2.27 -12.53
C VAL A 374 18.44 -1.42 -11.34
N GLY A 375 17.60 -0.48 -10.89
CA GLY A 375 17.91 0.37 -9.74
C GLY A 375 18.15 -0.43 -8.44
N ALA A 376 17.33 -1.44 -8.18
CA ALA A 376 17.46 -2.32 -7.03
C ALA A 376 18.72 -3.21 -7.12
N VAL A 377 18.96 -3.84 -8.26
CA VAL A 377 20.13 -4.73 -8.49
C VAL A 377 21.43 -3.95 -8.41
N VAL A 378 21.55 -2.80 -9.05
CA VAL A 378 22.76 -1.96 -8.97
C VAL A 378 23.07 -1.60 -7.52
N SER A 379 22.07 -1.30 -6.72
CA SER A 379 22.25 -1.01 -5.29
C SER A 379 22.69 -2.25 -4.50
N LEU A 380 22.13 -3.43 -4.77
CA LEU A 380 22.54 -4.68 -4.12
C LEU A 380 23.94 -5.15 -4.51
N VAL A 381 24.31 -5.01 -5.77
CA VAL A 381 25.67 -5.37 -6.24
C VAL A 381 26.75 -4.54 -5.51
N LYS A 382 26.49 -3.24 -5.29
CA LYS A 382 27.38 -2.40 -4.47
C LYS A 382 27.49 -2.94 -3.04
N VAL A 383 26.37 -3.31 -2.42
CA VAL A 383 26.36 -3.91 -1.07
C VAL A 383 27.10 -5.23 -1.00
N ALA A 384 26.86 -6.13 -1.96
CA ALA A 384 27.51 -7.45 -1.99
C ALA A 384 29.04 -7.36 -2.21
N ARG A 385 29.51 -6.39 -2.99
CA ARG A 385 30.93 -6.14 -3.20
C ARG A 385 31.62 -5.63 -1.92
N THR A 386 31.01 -4.69 -1.23
CA THR A 386 31.55 -4.19 0.05
C THR A 386 31.58 -5.23 1.16
N ALA A 387 30.67 -6.22 1.13
CA ALA A 387 30.64 -7.32 2.09
C ALA A 387 31.75 -8.37 1.85
N ARG A 388 32.35 -8.43 0.66
CA ARG A 388 33.44 -9.35 0.31
C ARG A 388 34.85 -8.76 0.51
N SER A 389 34.93 -7.44 0.62
CA SER A 389 36.20 -6.71 0.76
C SER A 389 36.55 -6.35 2.21
N GLY A 390 35.73 -6.69 3.18
CA GLY A 390 35.98 -6.55 4.63
C GLY A 390 35.90 -7.87 5.35
#